data_04d3d001c227a112b921e03dd5a2aa39
#
_entry.id   04d3d001c227a112b921e03dd5a2aa39
#
_cell.length_a   1.000
_cell.length_b   1.000
_cell.length_c   1.000
_cell.angle_alpha   90.00
_cell.angle_beta   90.00
_cell.angle_gamma   90.00
#
_symmetry.space_group_name_H-M   'P 1'
#
loop_
_entity.id
_entity.type
_entity.pdbx_description
1 polymer ?
#
loop_
_entity_poly.entity_id
_entity_poly.type
_entity_poly.pdbx_seq_one_letter_code
_entity_poly.pdbx_strand_id
1 'polypeptide(L)'
;ILKTIPGRVSTEVDARLSFDTAGTLARARRLMSLYEAQGISRDRVLIKIAATWEGIQAAAALEREGIHTNLTLLFSFAQAVACGQAKVQLISPFVGRIYDWYKKTAGAAWDEAASAGANDPGVKSVRAIYNYYKRNDIATEVMGASFRNVGQIVALAGCDLLTISPDLLALLAANETALTPVLDAQAAKGMDLPL
;
A
#
# COMPACT_ATOMS: atom_id res chain seq x y z
N ILE A 1 17.41 -12.61 -0.85
CA ILE A 1 16.10 -12.42 -1.46
C ILE A 1 16.24 -11.91 -2.89
N LEU A 2 16.86 -10.74 -3.14
CA LEU A 2 16.97 -10.13 -4.48
C LEU A 2 17.65 -11.00 -5.55
N LYS A 3 18.49 -11.95 -5.15
CA LYS A 3 19.09 -12.96 -6.06
C LYS A 3 18.11 -14.09 -6.41
N THR A 4 17.05 -14.25 -5.62
CA THR A 4 16.10 -15.36 -5.75
C THR A 4 14.81 -14.93 -6.45
N ILE A 5 14.38 -13.68 -6.26
CA ILE A 5 13.13 -13.15 -6.83
C ILE A 5 13.43 -12.15 -7.95
N PRO A 6 12.58 -12.08 -8.99
CA PRO A 6 12.71 -11.07 -10.05
C PRO A 6 12.21 -9.68 -9.65
N GLY A 7 11.38 -9.57 -8.60
CA GLY A 7 10.72 -8.34 -8.17
C GLY A 7 11.58 -7.43 -7.30
N ARG A 8 10.91 -6.44 -6.72
CA ARG A 8 11.48 -5.43 -5.81
C ARG A 8 11.41 -5.89 -4.35
N VAL A 9 12.25 -5.32 -3.50
CA VAL A 9 12.15 -5.44 -2.03
C VAL A 9 11.93 -4.07 -1.42
N SER A 10 11.19 -4.01 -0.30
CA SER A 10 11.08 -2.81 0.51
C SER A 10 11.97 -2.93 1.75
N THR A 11 12.79 -1.90 2.00
CA THR A 11 13.61 -1.78 3.22
C THR A 11 13.16 -0.55 3.99
N GLU A 12 12.70 -0.77 5.22
CA GLU A 12 12.04 0.28 6.02
C GLU A 12 13.06 1.13 6.78
N VAL A 13 12.84 2.45 6.77
CA VAL A 13 13.53 3.39 7.63
C VAL A 13 13.03 3.18 9.07
N ASP A 14 13.92 3.36 10.06
CA ASP A 14 13.58 3.24 11.48
C ASP A 14 12.35 4.09 11.84
N ALA A 15 11.34 3.45 12.44
CA ALA A 15 10.08 4.09 12.81
C ALA A 15 10.24 5.30 13.74
N ARG A 16 11.33 5.39 14.49
CA ARG A 16 11.65 6.57 15.34
C ARG A 16 11.89 7.84 14.53
N LEU A 17 12.14 7.72 13.22
CA LEU A 17 12.33 8.85 12.30
C LEU A 17 11.03 9.28 11.61
N SER A 18 9.88 8.71 11.98
CA SER A 18 8.59 8.96 11.31
C SER A 18 8.18 10.44 11.25
N PHE A 19 8.64 11.25 12.19
CA PHE A 19 8.38 12.70 12.28
C PHE A 19 9.65 13.54 12.09
N ASP A 20 10.70 12.96 11.49
CA ASP A 20 11.98 13.62 11.19
C ASP A 20 12.30 13.48 9.70
N THR A 21 11.98 14.49 8.92
CA THR A 21 12.23 14.51 7.46
C THR A 21 13.73 14.40 7.16
N ALA A 22 14.58 15.14 7.87
CA ALA A 22 16.02 15.16 7.61
C ALA A 22 16.68 13.82 7.96
N GLY A 23 16.34 13.24 9.11
CA GLY A 23 16.81 11.92 9.54
C GLY A 23 16.34 10.81 8.60
N THR A 24 15.07 10.87 8.12
CA THR A 24 14.53 9.94 7.14
C THR A 24 15.31 10.01 5.82
N LEU A 25 15.57 11.20 5.28
CA LEU A 25 16.37 11.40 4.08
C LEU A 25 17.78 10.82 4.21
N ALA A 26 18.48 11.16 5.31
CA ALA A 26 19.83 10.67 5.54
C ALA A 26 19.87 9.13 5.63
N ARG A 27 18.92 8.52 6.33
CA ARG A 27 18.82 7.07 6.48
C ARG A 27 18.48 6.39 5.15
N ALA A 28 17.53 6.92 4.39
CA ALA A 28 17.12 6.40 3.09
C ALA A 28 18.29 6.37 2.09
N ARG A 29 19.01 7.49 1.96
CA ARG A 29 20.21 7.59 1.11
C ARG A 29 21.28 6.60 1.54
N ARG A 30 21.50 6.45 2.86
CA ARG A 30 22.45 5.47 3.38
C ARG A 30 22.07 4.03 3.03
N LEU A 31 20.79 3.67 3.20
CA LEU A 31 20.28 2.34 2.81
C LEU A 31 20.51 2.09 1.32
N MET A 32 20.17 3.05 0.47
CA MET A 32 20.36 2.91 -0.99
C MET A 32 21.85 2.72 -1.34
N SER A 33 22.75 3.52 -0.74
CA SER A 33 24.18 3.38 -0.99
C SER A 33 24.75 2.00 -0.57
N LEU A 34 24.17 1.37 0.46
CA LEU A 34 24.53 0.02 0.87
C LEU A 34 24.10 -1.04 -0.15
N TYR A 35 22.94 -0.87 -0.78
CA TYR A 35 22.50 -1.74 -1.87
C TYR A 35 23.37 -1.58 -3.11
N GLU A 36 23.66 -0.35 -3.51
CA GLU A 36 24.52 -0.05 -4.65
C GLU A 36 25.94 -0.62 -4.49
N ALA A 37 26.50 -0.52 -3.28
CA ALA A 37 27.81 -1.11 -2.95
C ALA A 37 27.84 -2.64 -3.08
N GLN A 38 26.68 -3.29 -3.06
CA GLN A 38 26.51 -4.73 -3.29
C GLN A 38 26.13 -5.05 -4.75
N GLY A 39 26.15 -4.08 -5.65
CA GLY A 39 25.78 -4.25 -7.05
C GLY A 39 24.28 -4.40 -7.29
N ILE A 40 23.43 -3.98 -6.34
CA ILE A 40 21.98 -4.00 -6.48
C ILE A 40 21.53 -2.69 -7.11
N SER A 41 20.78 -2.77 -8.20
CA SER A 41 20.22 -1.61 -8.88
C SER A 41 19.09 -0.95 -8.07
N ARG A 42 18.96 0.38 -8.17
CA ARG A 42 17.95 1.20 -7.45
C ARG A 42 16.52 0.77 -7.72
N ASP A 43 16.21 0.42 -8.95
CA ASP A 43 14.89 -0.05 -9.41
C ASP A 43 14.44 -1.37 -8.76
N ARG A 44 15.37 -2.09 -8.10
CA ARG A 44 15.07 -3.32 -7.35
C ARG A 44 14.74 -3.06 -5.88
N VAL A 45 14.85 -1.81 -5.41
CA VAL A 45 14.70 -1.45 -3.99
C VAL A 45 13.71 -0.31 -3.83
N LEU A 46 12.77 -0.47 -2.91
CA LEU A 46 11.90 0.60 -2.43
C LEU A 46 12.30 0.94 -1.00
N ILE A 47 12.53 2.20 -0.71
CA ILE A 47 12.71 2.66 0.66
C ILE A 47 11.32 2.83 1.29
N LYS A 48 11.05 2.03 2.32
CA LYS A 48 9.75 2.04 2.99
C LYS A 48 9.74 3.08 4.12
N ILE A 49 8.76 3.98 4.11
CA ILE A 49 8.68 5.16 4.98
C ILE A 49 7.26 5.28 5.52
N ALA A 50 7.09 5.67 6.79
CA ALA A 50 5.78 5.96 7.35
C ALA A 50 5.12 7.15 6.62
N ALA A 51 3.84 7.03 6.28
CA ALA A 51 3.07 8.08 5.59
C ALA A 51 2.60 9.19 6.56
N THR A 52 3.51 9.69 7.39
CA THR A 52 3.37 10.96 8.11
C THR A 52 3.57 12.12 7.14
N TRP A 53 3.23 13.34 7.54
CA TRP A 53 3.52 14.52 6.70
C TRP A 53 5.01 14.64 6.41
N GLU A 54 5.85 14.49 7.43
CA GLU A 54 7.32 14.53 7.35
C GLU A 54 7.88 13.42 6.45
N GLY A 55 7.33 12.20 6.58
CA GLY A 55 7.70 11.05 5.74
C GLY A 55 7.34 11.26 4.26
N ILE A 56 6.18 11.85 3.98
CA ILE A 56 5.76 12.20 2.61
C ILE A 56 6.67 13.26 2.00
N GLN A 57 7.09 14.28 2.77
CA GLN A 57 8.05 15.29 2.30
C GLN A 57 9.43 14.65 2.00
N ALA A 58 9.89 13.74 2.85
CA ALA A 58 11.11 12.98 2.60
C ALA A 58 10.99 12.13 1.32
N ALA A 59 9.89 11.42 1.15
CA ALA A 59 9.64 10.60 -0.03
C ALA A 59 9.63 11.43 -1.32
N ALA A 60 8.95 12.58 -1.31
CA ALA A 60 8.94 13.50 -2.46
C ALA A 60 10.35 13.97 -2.87
N ALA A 61 11.26 14.15 -1.91
CA ALA A 61 12.66 14.48 -2.20
C ALA A 61 13.42 13.28 -2.78
N LEU A 62 13.25 12.09 -2.19
CA LEU A 62 13.90 10.86 -2.64
C LEU A 62 13.49 10.45 -4.05
N GLU A 63 12.21 10.57 -4.39
CA GLU A 63 11.71 10.28 -5.75
C GLU A 63 12.37 11.18 -6.80
N ARG A 64 12.60 12.47 -6.49
CA ARG A 64 13.36 13.36 -7.40
C ARG A 64 14.83 12.96 -7.56
N GLU A 65 15.38 12.21 -6.60
CA GLU A 65 16.75 11.67 -6.65
C GLU A 65 16.82 10.29 -7.33
N GLY A 66 15.70 9.76 -7.81
CA GLY A 66 15.61 8.41 -8.37
C GLY A 66 15.72 7.31 -7.32
N ILE A 67 15.37 7.61 -6.07
CA ILE A 67 15.25 6.65 -4.98
C ILE A 67 13.77 6.40 -4.75
N HIS A 68 13.28 5.26 -5.22
CA HIS A 68 11.87 4.92 -5.14
C HIS A 68 11.41 4.56 -3.72
N THR A 69 10.19 4.94 -3.39
CA THR A 69 9.65 4.82 -2.04
C THR A 69 8.37 3.99 -1.97
N ASN A 70 8.14 3.36 -0.82
CA ASN A 70 6.91 2.67 -0.45
C ASN A 70 6.37 3.30 0.84
N LEU A 71 5.29 4.08 0.75
CA LEU A 71 4.70 4.75 1.91
C LEU A 71 3.76 3.81 2.65
N THR A 72 4.07 3.57 3.93
CA THR A 72 3.34 2.64 4.81
C THR A 72 2.64 3.36 5.96
N LEU A 73 1.91 2.61 6.82
CA LEU A 73 1.08 3.18 7.87
C LEU A 73 0.07 4.20 7.31
N LEU A 74 -0.53 3.83 6.18
CA LEU A 74 -1.50 4.63 5.47
C LEU A 74 -2.91 4.14 5.82
N PHE A 75 -3.68 5.00 6.50
CA PHE A 75 -4.99 4.69 7.07
C PHE A 75 -6.08 5.63 6.57
N SER A 76 -5.73 6.80 6.03
CA SER A 76 -6.70 7.79 5.60
C SER A 76 -6.58 8.13 4.11
N PHE A 77 -7.70 8.59 3.55
CA PHE A 77 -7.74 9.05 2.17
C PHE A 77 -6.86 10.30 1.97
N ALA A 78 -6.78 11.20 2.96
CA ALA A 78 -5.93 12.39 2.90
C ALA A 78 -4.44 12.04 2.77
N GLN A 79 -3.96 11.00 3.48
CA GLN A 79 -2.58 10.52 3.32
C GLN A 79 -2.36 10.02 1.88
N ALA A 80 -3.31 9.27 1.31
CA ALA A 80 -3.19 8.80 -0.07
C ALA A 80 -3.11 9.96 -1.07
N VAL A 81 -3.98 10.97 -0.92
CA VAL A 81 -3.93 12.18 -1.78
C VAL A 81 -2.56 12.86 -1.71
N ALA A 82 -2.03 13.08 -0.51
CA ALA A 82 -0.71 13.70 -0.32
C ALA A 82 0.42 12.85 -0.92
N CYS A 83 0.37 11.52 -0.79
CA CYS A 83 1.32 10.60 -1.42
C CYS A 83 1.27 10.67 -2.96
N GLY A 84 0.07 10.72 -3.55
CA GLY A 84 -0.11 10.87 -4.99
C GLY A 84 0.45 12.20 -5.51
N GLN A 85 0.20 13.30 -4.79
CA GLN A 85 0.76 14.63 -5.10
C GLN A 85 2.29 14.65 -4.98
N ALA A 86 2.85 13.92 -4.03
CA ALA A 86 4.30 13.74 -3.86
C ALA A 86 4.92 12.82 -4.93
N LYS A 87 4.11 12.18 -5.79
CA LYS A 87 4.52 11.26 -6.85
C LYS A 87 5.36 10.09 -6.34
N VAL A 88 5.03 9.56 -5.16
CA VAL A 88 5.71 8.39 -4.61
C VAL A 88 5.48 7.17 -5.49
N GLN A 89 6.45 6.26 -5.57
CA GLN A 89 6.35 5.07 -6.42
C GLN A 89 5.21 4.16 -5.99
N LEU A 90 5.07 3.91 -4.68
CA LEU A 90 4.14 2.93 -4.15
C LEU A 90 3.59 3.35 -2.80
N ILE A 91 2.33 3.03 -2.54
CA ILE A 91 1.71 3.12 -1.21
C ILE A 91 1.20 1.75 -0.74
N SER A 92 1.28 1.52 0.58
CA SER A 92 0.80 0.29 1.24
C SER A 92 -0.31 0.61 2.24
N PRO A 93 -1.55 0.88 1.79
CA PRO A 93 -2.68 1.08 2.69
C PRO A 93 -3.06 -0.22 3.40
N PHE A 94 -3.43 -0.12 4.69
CA PHE A 94 -3.72 -1.27 5.54
C PHE A 94 -5.21 -1.61 5.57
N VAL A 95 -5.56 -2.76 5.02
CA VAL A 95 -6.94 -3.28 5.01
C VAL A 95 -7.35 -3.78 6.38
N GLY A 96 -6.67 -4.78 6.91
CA GLY A 96 -7.06 -5.46 8.13
C GLY A 96 -6.95 -4.61 9.40
N ARG A 97 -6.03 -3.64 9.47
CA ARG A 97 -5.97 -2.75 10.63
C ARG A 97 -7.13 -1.75 10.66
N ILE A 98 -7.61 -1.31 9.51
CA ILE A 98 -8.83 -0.49 9.41
C ILE A 98 -10.03 -1.33 9.87
N TYR A 99 -10.16 -2.56 9.34
CA TYR A 99 -11.19 -3.52 9.78
C TYR A 99 -11.17 -3.73 11.30
N ASP A 100 -10.00 -4.02 11.89
CA ASP A 100 -9.85 -4.24 13.32
C ASP A 100 -10.33 -3.04 14.15
N TRP A 101 -10.01 -1.83 13.69
CA TRP A 101 -10.41 -0.59 14.36
C TRP A 101 -11.93 -0.41 14.36
N TYR A 102 -12.60 -0.61 13.21
CA TYR A 102 -14.05 -0.51 13.10
C TYR A 102 -14.75 -1.56 13.94
N LYS A 103 -14.29 -2.82 13.88
CA LYS A 103 -14.79 -3.93 14.69
C LYS A 103 -14.69 -3.63 16.19
N LYS A 104 -13.52 -3.17 16.63
CA LYS A 104 -13.31 -2.79 18.03
C LYS A 104 -14.21 -1.62 18.46
N THR A 105 -14.38 -0.63 17.61
CA THR A 105 -15.19 0.55 17.90
C THR A 105 -16.68 0.20 17.98
N ALA A 106 -17.19 -0.65 17.10
CA ALA A 106 -18.57 -1.10 17.10
C ALA A 106 -18.89 -2.06 18.27
N GLY A 107 -17.89 -2.78 18.78
CA GLY A 107 -18.06 -3.71 19.90
C GLY A 107 -19.17 -4.74 19.64
N ALA A 108 -20.16 -4.82 20.52
CA ALA A 108 -21.27 -5.76 20.41
C ALA A 108 -22.21 -5.49 19.23
N ALA A 109 -22.18 -4.29 18.64
CA ALA A 109 -22.98 -3.93 17.49
C ALA A 109 -22.32 -4.33 16.13
N TRP A 110 -21.14 -4.94 16.17
CA TRP A 110 -20.47 -5.39 14.95
C TRP A 110 -21.18 -6.56 14.32
N ASP A 111 -21.56 -6.40 13.07
CA ASP A 111 -22.09 -7.49 12.24
C ASP A 111 -20.99 -7.96 11.25
N GLU A 112 -20.46 -9.14 11.51
CA GLU A 112 -19.39 -9.76 10.74
C GLU A 112 -19.81 -10.03 9.29
N ALA A 113 -21.02 -10.54 9.08
CA ALA A 113 -21.51 -10.89 7.75
C ALA A 113 -21.80 -9.63 6.92
N ALA A 114 -22.41 -8.63 7.52
CA ALA A 114 -22.68 -7.36 6.85
C ALA A 114 -21.42 -6.55 6.55
N SER A 115 -20.32 -6.80 7.28
CA SER A 115 -19.03 -6.10 7.15
C SER A 115 -17.97 -6.92 6.38
N ALA A 116 -18.37 -7.96 5.65
CA ALA A 116 -17.46 -8.85 4.92
C ALA A 116 -17.28 -8.44 3.44
N GLY A 117 -16.18 -8.92 2.84
CA GLY A 117 -15.89 -8.79 1.41
C GLY A 117 -15.88 -7.33 0.95
N ALA A 118 -16.71 -6.98 -0.03
CA ALA A 118 -16.81 -5.62 -0.57
C ALA A 118 -17.34 -4.59 0.44
N ASN A 119 -17.97 -5.03 1.51
CA ASN A 119 -18.50 -4.17 2.57
C ASN A 119 -17.49 -3.90 3.70
N ASP A 120 -16.40 -4.63 3.73
CA ASP A 120 -15.31 -4.44 4.69
C ASP A 120 -14.77 -2.99 4.64
N PRO A 121 -14.66 -2.29 5.78
CA PRO A 121 -14.24 -0.90 5.80
C PRO A 121 -12.80 -0.69 5.29
N GLY A 122 -11.90 -1.65 5.50
CA GLY A 122 -10.56 -1.61 4.96
C GLY A 122 -10.53 -1.81 3.45
N VAL A 123 -11.34 -2.74 2.94
CA VAL A 123 -11.53 -2.93 1.49
C VAL A 123 -12.11 -1.68 0.84
N LYS A 124 -13.16 -1.09 1.42
CA LYS A 124 -13.74 0.18 0.92
C LYS A 124 -12.72 1.30 0.86
N SER A 125 -11.86 1.42 1.88
CA SER A 125 -10.79 2.42 1.94
C SER A 125 -9.80 2.25 0.79
N VAL A 126 -9.28 1.04 0.57
CA VAL A 126 -8.29 0.77 -0.49
C VAL A 126 -8.93 0.92 -1.88
N ARG A 127 -10.17 0.48 -2.09
CA ARG A 127 -10.91 0.68 -3.35
C ARG A 127 -11.08 2.17 -3.67
N ALA A 128 -11.43 2.98 -2.68
CA ALA A 128 -11.57 4.43 -2.88
C ALA A 128 -10.24 5.07 -3.31
N ILE A 129 -9.12 4.69 -2.68
CA ILE A 129 -7.78 5.15 -3.03
C ILE A 129 -7.39 4.71 -4.46
N TYR A 130 -7.59 3.43 -4.80
CA TYR A 130 -7.30 2.90 -6.12
C TYR A 130 -8.08 3.65 -7.20
N ASN A 131 -9.41 3.78 -7.04
CA ASN A 131 -10.25 4.46 -8.00
C ASN A 131 -9.86 5.93 -8.17
N TYR A 132 -9.55 6.63 -7.07
CA TYR A 132 -9.07 8.00 -7.10
C TYR A 132 -7.76 8.13 -7.91
N TYR A 133 -6.80 7.25 -7.68
CA TYR A 133 -5.52 7.29 -8.40
C TYR A 133 -5.71 7.03 -9.89
N LYS A 134 -6.47 5.99 -10.26
CA LYS A 134 -6.69 5.64 -11.66
C LYS A 134 -7.51 6.70 -12.40
N ARG A 135 -8.52 7.28 -11.75
CA ARG A 135 -9.32 8.37 -12.32
C ARG A 135 -8.49 9.63 -12.60
N ASN A 136 -7.56 9.96 -11.72
CA ASN A 136 -6.76 11.18 -11.84
C ASN A 136 -5.38 10.95 -12.50
N ASP A 137 -5.19 9.81 -13.18
CA ASP A 137 -3.94 9.42 -13.84
C ASP A 137 -2.71 9.51 -12.92
N ILE A 138 -2.88 9.25 -11.63
CA ILE A 138 -1.80 9.18 -10.65
C ILE A 138 -1.08 7.84 -10.83
N ALA A 139 0.21 7.91 -11.17
CA ALA A 139 1.02 6.74 -11.50
C ALA A 139 1.42 5.88 -10.28
N THR A 140 1.24 6.40 -9.05
CA THR A 140 1.56 5.68 -7.82
C THR A 140 0.84 4.33 -7.74
N GLU A 141 1.60 3.25 -7.51
CA GLU A 141 1.06 1.90 -7.34
C GLU A 141 0.36 1.76 -5.98
N VAL A 142 -0.81 1.13 -5.97
CA VAL A 142 -1.55 0.82 -4.74
C VAL A 142 -1.32 -0.65 -4.37
N MET A 143 -0.72 -0.90 -3.21
CA MET A 143 -0.48 -2.25 -2.70
C MET A 143 -1.30 -2.49 -1.43
N GLY A 144 -2.47 -3.11 -1.56
CA GLY A 144 -3.27 -3.53 -0.40
C GLY A 144 -2.46 -4.43 0.53
N ALA A 145 -2.52 -4.19 1.85
CA ALA A 145 -1.68 -4.88 2.83
C ALA A 145 -2.42 -5.21 4.12
N SER A 146 -1.82 -6.11 4.92
CA SER A 146 -2.31 -6.45 6.28
C SER A 146 -3.70 -7.12 6.28
N PHE A 147 -3.91 -8.09 5.41
CA PHE A 147 -5.17 -8.83 5.31
C PHE A 147 -5.44 -9.74 6.52
N ARG A 148 -6.72 -9.96 6.84
CA ARG A 148 -7.20 -10.85 7.91
C ARG A 148 -7.81 -12.13 7.37
N ASN A 149 -8.34 -12.11 6.14
CA ASN A 149 -8.99 -13.24 5.51
C ASN A 149 -8.93 -13.16 3.98
N VAL A 150 -9.22 -14.28 3.32
CA VAL A 150 -9.25 -14.40 1.87
C VAL A 150 -10.31 -13.50 1.23
N GLY A 151 -11.44 -13.29 1.90
CA GLY A 151 -12.52 -12.43 1.39
C GLY A 151 -12.07 -10.98 1.14
N GLN A 152 -11.23 -10.42 2.01
CA GLN A 152 -10.63 -9.10 1.80
C GLN A 152 -9.74 -9.06 0.57
N ILE A 153 -8.96 -10.14 0.32
CA ILE A 153 -8.04 -10.25 -0.82
C ILE A 153 -8.83 -10.33 -2.12
N VAL A 154 -9.82 -11.23 -2.18
CA VAL A 154 -10.68 -11.41 -3.36
C VAL A 154 -11.44 -10.14 -3.70
N ALA A 155 -11.93 -9.41 -2.69
CA ALA A 155 -12.64 -8.14 -2.88
C ALA A 155 -11.76 -6.98 -3.40
N LEU A 156 -10.42 -7.19 -3.47
CA LEU A 156 -9.45 -6.27 -4.08
C LEU A 156 -8.76 -6.87 -5.31
N ALA A 157 -9.32 -7.93 -5.89
CA ALA A 157 -8.79 -8.51 -7.13
C ALA A 157 -8.76 -7.45 -8.25
N GLY A 158 -7.60 -7.27 -8.87
CA GLY A 158 -7.32 -6.21 -9.85
C GLY A 158 -6.59 -4.99 -9.28
N CYS A 159 -6.35 -4.93 -7.96
CA CYS A 159 -5.43 -3.95 -7.37
C CYS A 159 -4.03 -4.09 -7.97
N ASP A 160 -3.27 -3.00 -8.06
CA ASP A 160 -1.94 -3.03 -8.67
C ASP A 160 -1.04 -4.09 -8.02
N LEU A 161 -1.05 -4.17 -6.69
CA LEU A 161 -0.26 -5.12 -5.89
C LEU A 161 -1.02 -5.50 -4.61
N LEU A 162 -0.70 -6.67 -4.06
CA LEU A 162 -1.21 -7.15 -2.76
C LEU A 162 -0.08 -7.79 -1.96
N THR A 163 0.11 -7.37 -0.72
CA THR A 163 1.02 -8.03 0.22
C THR A 163 0.25 -9.05 1.04
N ILE A 164 0.44 -10.32 0.73
CA ILE A 164 -0.32 -11.44 1.31
C ILE A 164 0.63 -12.30 2.15
N SER A 165 0.21 -12.70 3.35
CA SER A 165 0.97 -13.61 4.21
C SER A 165 1.01 -15.03 3.62
N PRO A 166 2.05 -15.84 3.93
CA PRO A 166 2.14 -17.22 3.45
C PRO A 166 0.91 -18.06 3.74
N ASP A 167 0.32 -17.92 4.94
CA ASP A 167 -0.88 -18.67 5.33
C ASP A 167 -2.09 -18.34 4.44
N LEU A 168 -2.30 -17.04 4.17
CA LEU A 168 -3.38 -16.62 3.27
C LEU A 168 -3.11 -16.99 1.79
N LEU A 169 -1.83 -17.02 1.38
CA LEU A 169 -1.46 -17.53 0.05
C LEU A 169 -1.80 -19.04 -0.08
N ALA A 170 -1.53 -19.82 0.97
CA ALA A 170 -1.89 -21.24 0.97
C ALA A 170 -3.41 -21.46 0.88
N LEU A 171 -4.20 -20.65 1.60
CA LEU A 171 -5.66 -20.70 1.51
C LEU A 171 -6.18 -20.28 0.11
N LEU A 172 -5.56 -19.28 -0.52
CA LEU A 172 -5.88 -18.87 -1.88
C LEU A 172 -5.56 -19.98 -2.89
N ALA A 173 -4.41 -20.63 -2.73
CA ALA A 173 -4.01 -21.75 -3.62
C ALA A 173 -4.95 -22.96 -3.53
N ALA A 174 -5.57 -23.16 -2.37
CA ALA A 174 -6.57 -24.21 -2.16
C ALA A 174 -7.98 -23.82 -2.60
N ASN A 175 -8.20 -22.58 -3.03
CA ASN A 175 -9.51 -22.11 -3.46
C ASN A 175 -9.67 -22.26 -4.98
N GLU A 176 -10.57 -23.14 -5.40
CA GLU A 176 -10.88 -23.41 -6.82
C GLU A 176 -11.99 -22.48 -7.39
N THR A 177 -12.52 -21.55 -6.59
CA THR A 177 -13.54 -20.61 -7.04
C THR A 177 -12.97 -19.66 -8.10
N ALA A 178 -13.67 -19.52 -9.22
CA ALA A 178 -13.27 -18.59 -10.27
C ALA A 178 -13.15 -17.17 -9.74
N LEU A 179 -11.98 -16.53 -9.97
CA LEU A 179 -11.71 -15.17 -9.54
C LEU A 179 -11.99 -14.19 -10.68
N THR A 180 -12.90 -13.27 -10.43
CA THR A 180 -13.17 -12.15 -11.34
C THR A 180 -12.52 -10.88 -10.80
N PRO A 181 -11.74 -10.13 -11.60
CA PRO A 181 -11.25 -8.82 -11.21
C PRO A 181 -12.39 -7.89 -10.79
N VAL A 182 -12.24 -7.24 -9.64
CA VAL A 182 -13.23 -6.30 -9.07
C VAL A 182 -12.78 -4.86 -9.29
N LEU A 183 -11.47 -4.65 -9.40
CA LEU A 183 -10.86 -3.36 -9.68
C LEU A 183 -10.35 -3.34 -11.12
N ASP A 184 -10.69 -2.28 -11.84
CA ASP A 184 -10.28 -2.04 -13.22
C ASP A 184 -9.97 -0.57 -13.45
N ALA A 185 -8.81 -0.28 -14.02
CA ALA A 185 -8.32 1.09 -14.20
C ALA A 185 -9.16 1.89 -15.21
N GLN A 186 -9.72 1.24 -16.23
CA GLN A 186 -10.56 1.93 -17.21
C GLN A 186 -11.95 2.21 -16.64
N ALA A 187 -12.53 1.26 -15.90
CA ALA A 187 -13.77 1.48 -15.19
C ALA A 187 -13.65 2.62 -14.18
N ALA A 188 -12.53 2.70 -13.45
CA ALA A 188 -12.28 3.76 -12.47
C ALA A 188 -12.27 5.16 -13.11
N LYS A 189 -11.79 5.31 -14.36
CA LYS A 189 -11.78 6.59 -15.09
C LYS A 189 -13.19 7.14 -15.36
N GLY A 190 -14.19 6.27 -15.50
CA GLY A 190 -15.58 6.63 -15.73
C GLY A 190 -16.39 6.88 -14.46
N MET A 191 -15.83 6.65 -13.27
CA MET A 191 -16.58 6.78 -12.02
C MET A 191 -16.73 8.23 -11.57
N ASP A 192 -17.91 8.57 -11.08
CA ASP A 192 -18.17 9.82 -10.37
C ASP A 192 -17.80 9.61 -8.89
N LEU A 193 -16.63 10.09 -8.49
CA LEU A 193 -16.15 9.96 -7.11
C LEU A 193 -16.40 11.28 -6.39
N PRO A 194 -17.03 11.27 -5.21
CA PRO A 194 -17.09 12.45 -4.37
C PRO A 194 -15.66 12.86 -4.00
N LEU A 195 -15.35 14.15 -4.15
CA LEU A 195 -14.11 14.78 -3.70
C LEU A 195 -14.06 14.86 -2.18
#